data_c054887d3be3c6e2a6487ca93cec0554
#
_entry.id   c054887d3be3c6e2a6487ca93cec0554
#
_cell.length_a   1.000
_cell.length_b   1.000
_cell.length_c   1.000
_cell.angle_alpha   90.00
_cell.angle_beta   90.00
_cell.angle_gamma   90.00
#
_symmetry.space_group_name_H-M   'P 1'
#
loop_
_entity.id
_entity.type
_entity.pdbx_description
1 polymer ?
#
loop_
_entity_poly.entity_id
_entity_poly.type
_entity_poly.pdbx_seq_one_letter_code
_entity_poly.pdbx_strand_id
1 'polypeptide(L)'
;MWVAMWVIDGIPLHPLVVHAVVVLLPLAALGAVLIAVRRTWRRTFGVPVLVLALVGVAAVPMATTTGTQLRAALGGHNPLLDVHAQRASWVLPFAVGFLVLLAAAVLTERATALAEAGAHAARVATATRSRLTTGLSVLAALAGLVVTALVVWVGHAGSLVVWQGIGQ
;
A
#
# COMPACT_ATOMS: atom_id res chain seq x y z
N MET A 1 16.41 -7.05 -29.97
CA MET A 1 16.16 -7.97 -28.83
C MET A 1 14.72 -7.74 -28.37
N TRP A 2 13.80 -8.66 -28.65
CA TRP A 2 12.40 -8.54 -28.27
C TRP A 2 12.30 -8.67 -26.75
N VAL A 3 11.95 -7.61 -26.06
CA VAL A 3 11.62 -7.69 -24.63
C VAL A 3 10.26 -8.37 -24.56
N ALA A 4 10.20 -9.57 -23.98
CA ALA A 4 8.94 -10.28 -23.79
C ALA A 4 8.05 -9.46 -22.85
N MET A 5 7.06 -8.81 -23.39
CA MET A 5 6.03 -8.09 -22.64
C MET A 5 4.99 -9.11 -22.19
N TRP A 6 4.68 -9.12 -20.90
CA TRP A 6 3.63 -9.98 -20.38
C TRP A 6 2.26 -9.45 -20.77
N VAL A 7 1.48 -10.31 -21.43
CA VAL A 7 0.16 -9.97 -22.02
C VAL A 7 -0.85 -11.03 -21.59
N ILE A 8 -2.04 -10.60 -21.23
CA ILE A 8 -3.20 -11.46 -20.98
C ILE A 8 -4.29 -11.02 -21.97
N ASP A 9 -4.72 -11.93 -22.83
CA ASP A 9 -5.74 -11.68 -23.87
C ASP A 9 -5.46 -10.43 -24.74
N GLY A 10 -4.21 -10.20 -25.10
CA GLY A 10 -3.79 -9.05 -25.90
C GLY A 10 -3.62 -7.75 -25.11
N ILE A 11 -3.90 -7.73 -23.80
CA ILE A 11 -3.77 -6.55 -22.94
C ILE A 11 -2.44 -6.63 -22.15
N PRO A 12 -1.60 -5.58 -22.18
CA PRO A 12 -0.41 -5.52 -21.34
C PRO A 12 -0.74 -5.76 -19.87
N LEU A 13 0.08 -6.54 -19.15
CA LEU A 13 -0.15 -6.86 -17.76
C LEU A 13 -0.03 -5.64 -16.84
N HIS A 14 0.75 -4.64 -17.21
CA HIS A 14 0.99 -3.45 -16.39
C HIS A 14 -0.29 -2.74 -15.92
N PRO A 15 -1.24 -2.36 -16.78
CA PRO A 15 -2.49 -1.74 -16.34
C PRO A 15 -3.28 -2.60 -15.33
N LEU A 16 -3.31 -3.92 -15.53
CA LEU A 16 -4.01 -4.84 -14.63
C LEU A 16 -3.40 -4.86 -13.22
N VAL A 17 -2.07 -4.94 -13.14
CA VAL A 17 -1.35 -4.94 -11.85
C VAL A 17 -1.45 -3.57 -11.17
N VAL A 18 -1.39 -2.48 -11.93
CA VAL A 18 -1.56 -1.12 -11.40
C VAL A 18 -2.93 -0.96 -10.73
N HIS A 19 -4.00 -1.57 -11.28
CA HIS A 19 -5.32 -1.52 -10.63
C HIS A 19 -5.29 -2.18 -9.24
N ALA A 20 -4.55 -3.27 -9.04
CA ALA A 20 -4.39 -3.85 -7.72
C ALA A 20 -3.71 -2.88 -6.74
N VAL A 21 -2.65 -2.19 -7.16
CA VAL A 21 -1.96 -1.17 -6.32
C VAL A 21 -2.89 -0.02 -5.96
N VAL A 22 -3.57 0.55 -6.97
CA VAL A 22 -4.44 1.74 -6.83
C VAL A 22 -5.69 1.46 -6.00
N VAL A 23 -6.16 0.23 -5.94
CA VAL A 23 -7.33 -0.16 -5.15
C VAL A 23 -6.93 -0.64 -3.77
N LEU A 24 -5.99 -1.59 -3.68
CA LEU A 24 -5.69 -2.27 -2.42
C LEU A 24 -4.95 -1.38 -1.41
N LEU A 25 -4.00 -0.55 -1.84
CA LEU A 25 -3.28 0.32 -0.92
C LEU A 25 -4.17 1.40 -0.31
N PRO A 26 -4.99 2.17 -1.06
CA PRO A 26 -5.94 3.10 -0.46
C PRO A 26 -7.01 2.42 0.40
N LEU A 27 -7.49 1.24 0.01
CA LEU A 27 -8.45 0.47 0.81
C LEU A 27 -7.83 0.00 2.13
N ALA A 28 -6.58 -0.47 2.10
CA ALA A 28 -5.83 -0.81 3.30
C ALA A 28 -5.57 0.42 4.19
N ALA A 29 -5.26 1.59 3.59
CA ALA A 29 -5.10 2.85 4.31
C ALA A 29 -6.40 3.28 5.00
N LEU A 30 -7.54 3.21 4.31
CA LEU A 30 -8.85 3.45 4.91
C LEU A 30 -9.11 2.48 6.07
N GLY A 31 -8.83 1.19 5.87
CA GLY A 31 -8.91 0.19 6.92
C GLY A 31 -8.03 0.53 8.13
N ALA A 32 -6.79 1.00 7.89
CA ALA A 32 -5.87 1.42 8.95
C ALA A 32 -6.43 2.62 9.75
N VAL A 33 -7.05 3.60 9.08
CA VAL A 33 -7.74 4.71 9.76
C VAL A 33 -8.87 4.20 10.63
N LEU A 34 -9.73 3.32 10.11
CA LEU A 34 -10.87 2.77 10.85
C LEU A 34 -10.43 1.99 12.10
N ILE A 35 -9.41 1.12 11.99
CA ILE A 35 -8.90 0.36 13.13
C ILE A 35 -8.09 1.23 14.11
N ALA A 36 -7.56 2.38 13.69
CA ALA A 36 -6.93 3.34 14.60
C ALA A 36 -7.95 4.01 15.53
N VAL A 37 -9.15 4.30 15.03
CA VAL A 37 -10.21 4.98 15.79
C VAL A 37 -10.84 4.09 16.88
N ARG A 38 -11.03 2.79 16.60
CA ARG A 38 -11.72 1.88 17.54
C ARG A 38 -10.92 0.63 17.83
N ARG A 39 -10.61 0.40 19.13
CA ARG A 39 -9.90 -0.81 19.58
C ARG A 39 -10.63 -2.11 19.20
N THR A 40 -11.96 -2.14 19.30
CA THR A 40 -12.77 -3.31 18.91
C THR A 40 -12.55 -3.65 17.44
N TRP A 41 -12.55 -2.65 16.56
CA TRP A 41 -12.33 -2.86 15.13
C TRP A 41 -10.90 -3.34 14.84
N ARG A 42 -9.91 -2.87 15.60
CA ARG A 42 -8.51 -3.34 15.51
C ARG A 42 -8.40 -4.83 15.77
N ARG A 43 -9.11 -5.32 16.78
CA ARG A 43 -9.14 -6.76 17.11
C ARG A 43 -9.81 -7.61 16.03
N THR A 44 -10.90 -7.12 15.45
CA THR A 44 -11.70 -7.84 14.47
C THR A 44 -11.11 -7.74 13.06
N PHE A 45 -10.79 -6.52 12.61
CA PHE A 45 -10.41 -6.22 11.23
C PHE A 45 -8.91 -6.03 11.02
N GLY A 46 -8.09 -6.02 12.07
CA GLY A 46 -6.66 -5.79 11.94
C GLY A 46 -5.97 -6.73 10.96
N VAL A 47 -6.28 -8.03 11.01
CA VAL A 47 -5.68 -9.02 10.09
C VAL A 47 -6.19 -8.88 8.67
N PRO A 48 -7.49 -8.79 8.37
CA PRO A 48 -7.97 -8.48 7.04
C PRO A 48 -7.31 -7.24 6.43
N VAL A 49 -7.18 -6.14 7.18
CA VAL A 49 -6.52 -4.91 6.71
C VAL A 49 -5.02 -5.15 6.46
N LEU A 50 -4.34 -5.91 7.31
CA LEU A 50 -2.94 -6.28 7.12
C LEU A 50 -2.74 -7.13 5.85
N VAL A 51 -3.63 -8.08 5.58
CA VAL A 51 -3.60 -8.91 4.37
C VAL A 51 -3.80 -8.04 3.12
N LEU A 52 -4.75 -7.10 3.13
CA LEU A 52 -4.95 -6.16 2.03
C LEU A 52 -3.69 -5.32 1.77
N ALA A 53 -3.07 -4.79 2.84
CA ALA A 53 -1.82 -4.05 2.73
C ALA A 53 -0.69 -4.90 2.16
N LEU A 54 -0.55 -6.15 2.63
CA LEU A 54 0.49 -7.08 2.17
C LEU A 54 0.34 -7.37 0.66
N VAL A 55 -0.86 -7.68 0.20
CA VAL A 55 -1.13 -7.94 -1.23
C VAL A 55 -0.90 -6.69 -2.05
N GLY A 56 -1.37 -5.51 -1.58
CA GLY A 56 -1.13 -4.23 -2.25
C GLY A 56 0.36 -3.89 -2.37
N VAL A 57 1.14 -4.08 -1.30
CA VAL A 57 2.61 -3.85 -1.31
C VAL A 57 3.30 -4.84 -2.24
N ALA A 58 2.92 -6.12 -2.22
CA ALA A 58 3.48 -7.14 -3.13
C ALA A 58 3.19 -6.85 -4.60
N ALA A 59 2.07 -6.19 -4.91
CA ALA A 59 1.74 -5.79 -6.27
C ALA A 59 2.64 -4.65 -6.80
N VAL A 60 3.28 -3.82 -5.93
CA VAL A 60 4.10 -2.69 -6.36
C VAL A 60 5.32 -3.13 -7.19
N PRO A 61 6.19 -4.07 -6.76
CA PRO A 61 7.31 -4.52 -7.58
C PRO A 61 6.86 -5.18 -8.88
N MET A 62 5.70 -5.87 -8.90
CA MET A 62 5.13 -6.41 -10.14
C MET A 62 4.71 -5.28 -11.09
N ALA A 63 4.07 -4.23 -10.59
CA ALA A 63 3.72 -3.05 -11.37
C ALA A 63 4.96 -2.36 -11.94
N THR A 64 6.04 -2.23 -11.16
CA THR A 64 7.31 -1.65 -11.62
C THR A 64 7.93 -2.48 -12.74
N THR A 65 8.01 -3.80 -12.56
CA THR A 65 8.61 -4.71 -13.56
C THR A 65 7.81 -4.71 -14.86
N THR A 66 6.49 -4.82 -14.79
CA THR A 66 5.62 -4.79 -15.98
C THR A 66 5.60 -3.41 -16.63
N GLY A 67 5.78 -2.33 -15.86
CA GLY A 67 5.90 -0.97 -16.37
C GLY A 67 7.17 -0.74 -17.16
N THR A 68 8.31 -1.28 -16.72
CA THR A 68 9.57 -1.22 -17.48
C THR A 68 9.49 -2.00 -18.79
N GLN A 69 8.81 -3.14 -18.81
CA GLN A 69 8.57 -3.91 -20.03
C GLN A 69 7.68 -3.14 -21.02
N LEU A 70 6.58 -2.55 -20.54
CA LEU A 70 5.68 -1.74 -21.36
C LEU A 70 6.41 -0.51 -21.94
N ARG A 71 7.20 0.19 -21.13
CA ARG A 71 8.01 1.32 -21.58
C ARG A 71 8.99 0.94 -22.69
N ALA A 72 9.68 -0.18 -22.54
CA ALA A 72 10.60 -0.68 -23.56
C ALA A 72 9.86 -1.02 -24.87
N ALA A 73 8.67 -1.61 -24.81
CA ALA A 73 7.85 -1.93 -25.97
C ALA A 73 7.31 -0.69 -26.69
N LEU A 74 7.11 0.44 -25.97
CA LEU A 74 6.66 1.73 -26.53
C LEU A 74 7.81 2.58 -27.11
N GLY A 75 9.04 2.04 -27.25
CA GLY A 75 10.18 2.75 -27.83
C GLY A 75 11.05 3.52 -26.84
N GLY A 76 10.78 3.42 -25.55
CA GLY A 76 11.69 3.79 -24.45
C GLY A 76 11.82 5.27 -24.09
N HIS A 77 11.69 6.21 -25.01
CA HIS A 77 11.92 7.65 -24.76
C HIS A 77 10.62 8.44 -24.83
N ASN A 78 10.03 8.71 -23.65
CA ASN A 78 8.95 9.67 -23.50
C ASN A 78 9.15 10.39 -22.14
N PRO A 79 9.33 11.74 -22.11
CA PRO A 79 9.56 12.49 -20.87
C PRO A 79 8.46 12.30 -19.81
N LEU A 80 7.21 12.10 -20.22
CA LEU A 80 6.11 11.85 -19.27
C LEU A 80 6.20 10.46 -18.65
N LEU A 81 6.63 9.44 -19.41
CA LEU A 81 6.90 8.10 -18.86
C LEU A 81 8.05 8.15 -17.85
N ASP A 82 9.06 8.99 -18.08
CA ASP A 82 10.18 9.18 -17.15
C ASP A 82 9.70 9.80 -15.83
N VAL A 83 8.88 10.84 -15.89
CA VAL A 83 8.26 11.46 -14.71
C VAL A 83 7.38 10.47 -13.96
N HIS A 84 6.56 9.69 -14.67
CA HIS A 84 5.72 8.66 -14.05
C HIS A 84 6.58 7.60 -13.34
N ALA A 85 7.60 7.05 -14.00
CA ALA A 85 8.48 6.04 -13.44
C ALA A 85 9.25 6.57 -12.20
N GLN A 86 9.76 7.81 -12.27
CA GLN A 86 10.45 8.46 -11.16
C GLN A 86 9.51 8.62 -9.94
N ARG A 87 8.28 9.07 -10.16
CA ARG A 87 7.28 9.18 -9.06
C ARG A 87 6.92 7.81 -8.49
N ALA A 88 6.74 6.81 -9.35
CA ALA A 88 6.41 5.45 -8.96
C ALA A 88 7.47 4.81 -8.06
N SER A 89 8.75 5.18 -8.20
CA SER A 89 9.84 4.65 -7.36
C SER A 89 9.68 4.97 -5.87
N TRP A 90 8.95 6.03 -5.52
CA TRP A 90 8.67 6.40 -4.14
C TRP A 90 7.58 5.54 -3.48
N VAL A 91 6.72 4.88 -4.26
CA VAL A 91 5.59 4.12 -3.70
C VAL A 91 6.07 2.96 -2.84
N LEU A 92 7.04 2.18 -3.32
CA LEU A 92 7.49 0.96 -2.61
C LEU A 92 8.05 1.24 -1.22
N PRO A 93 9.03 2.15 -1.00
CA PRO A 93 9.57 2.38 0.33
C PRO A 93 8.53 2.89 1.33
N PHE A 94 7.62 3.78 0.90
CA PHE A 94 6.54 4.26 1.76
C PHE A 94 5.49 3.19 2.04
N ALA A 95 5.13 2.37 1.06
CA ALA A 95 4.20 1.26 1.23
C ALA A 95 4.76 0.17 2.17
N VAL A 96 6.06 -0.12 2.09
CA VAL A 96 6.74 -1.02 3.04
C VAL A 96 6.73 -0.42 4.45
N GLY A 97 7.04 0.87 4.61
CA GLY A 97 6.95 1.57 5.90
C GLY A 97 5.55 1.50 6.50
N PHE A 98 4.52 1.75 5.69
CA PHE A 98 3.12 1.58 6.08
C PHE A 98 2.82 0.15 6.53
N LEU A 99 3.22 -0.86 5.76
CA LEU A 99 3.00 -2.28 6.09
C LEU A 99 3.67 -2.66 7.42
N VAL A 100 4.91 -2.22 7.66
CA VAL A 100 5.65 -2.50 8.89
C VAL A 100 4.94 -1.89 10.11
N LEU A 101 4.52 -0.61 10.03
CA LEU A 101 3.77 0.05 11.10
C LEU A 101 2.43 -0.63 11.37
N LEU A 102 1.71 -1.01 10.32
CA LEU A 102 0.44 -1.72 10.43
C LEU A 102 0.62 -3.11 11.04
N ALA A 103 1.63 -3.86 10.61
CA ALA A 103 1.96 -5.17 11.18
C ALA A 103 2.32 -5.05 12.67
N ALA A 104 3.15 -4.08 13.04
CA ALA A 104 3.50 -3.82 14.43
C ALA A 104 2.25 -3.48 15.28
N ALA A 105 1.32 -2.67 14.76
CA ALA A 105 0.07 -2.33 15.44
C ALA A 105 -0.83 -3.56 15.64
N VAL A 106 -0.99 -4.39 14.60
CA VAL A 106 -1.86 -5.59 14.67
C VAL A 106 -1.26 -6.67 15.56
N LEU A 107 0.05 -6.91 15.47
CA LEU A 107 0.74 -7.91 16.30
C LEU A 107 0.77 -7.52 17.78
N THR A 108 1.02 -6.24 18.08
CA THR A 108 0.97 -5.75 19.47
C THR A 108 -0.43 -5.81 20.05
N GLU A 109 -1.50 -5.51 19.27
CA GLU A 109 -2.88 -5.68 19.75
C GLU A 109 -3.20 -7.15 20.04
N ARG A 110 -2.77 -8.08 19.18
CA ARG A 110 -2.96 -9.52 19.42
C ARG A 110 -2.22 -10.01 20.65
N ALA A 111 -0.96 -9.61 20.82
CA ALA A 111 -0.19 -9.95 22.00
C ALA A 111 -0.82 -9.39 23.28
N THR A 112 -1.40 -8.18 23.23
CA THR A 112 -2.12 -7.57 24.35
C THR A 112 -3.40 -8.33 24.66
N ALA A 113 -4.18 -8.70 23.64
CA ALA A 113 -5.41 -9.47 23.82
C ALA A 113 -5.16 -10.86 24.43
N LEU A 114 -4.09 -11.54 24.03
CA LEU A 114 -3.68 -12.83 24.60
C LEU A 114 -3.25 -12.68 26.09
N ALA A 115 -2.49 -11.62 26.40
CA ALA A 115 -2.08 -11.33 27.79
C ALA A 115 -3.28 -10.99 28.68
N GLU A 116 -4.28 -10.27 28.17
CA GLU A 116 -5.52 -9.98 28.90
C GLU A 116 -6.33 -11.25 29.22
N ALA A 117 -6.31 -12.22 28.31
CA ALA A 117 -6.99 -13.51 28.51
C ALA A 117 -6.30 -14.42 29.54
N GLY A 118 -4.97 -14.26 29.75
CA GLY A 118 -4.16 -15.14 30.60
C GLY A 118 -3.84 -14.63 32.01
N ALA A 119 -4.11 -13.35 32.38
CA ALA A 119 -3.55 -12.78 33.60
C ALA A 119 -4.49 -11.86 34.39
N HIS A 120 -4.75 -12.22 35.65
CA HIS A 120 -5.27 -11.32 36.71
C HIS A 120 -4.22 -10.31 37.24
N ALA A 121 -2.92 -10.42 36.86
CA ALA A 121 -1.79 -9.77 37.54
C ALA A 121 -1.08 -8.61 36.81
N ALA A 122 -1.46 -8.20 35.60
CA ALA A 122 -0.61 -7.32 34.76
C ALA A 122 -1.25 -5.98 34.33
N ARG A 123 -1.99 -5.29 35.21
CA ARG A 123 -2.68 -4.03 34.84
C ARG A 123 -1.77 -2.92 34.31
N VAL A 124 -0.57 -2.73 34.88
CA VAL A 124 0.36 -1.65 34.45
C VAL A 124 0.98 -1.96 33.09
N ALA A 125 1.45 -3.20 32.88
CA ALA A 125 2.02 -3.63 31.60
C ALA A 125 0.99 -3.57 30.46
N THR A 126 -0.28 -3.88 30.74
CA THR A 126 -1.38 -3.81 29.79
C THR A 126 -1.68 -2.38 29.37
N ALA A 127 -1.66 -1.41 30.29
CA ALA A 127 -1.90 -0.01 29.98
C ALA A 127 -0.82 0.59 29.07
N THR A 128 0.46 0.30 29.33
CA THR A 128 1.58 0.75 28.50
C THR A 128 1.50 0.14 27.10
N ARG A 129 1.24 -1.16 26.98
CA ARG A 129 1.06 -1.84 25.70
C ARG A 129 -0.12 -1.26 24.91
N SER A 130 -1.23 -0.96 25.56
CA SER A 130 -2.41 -0.36 24.91
C SER A 130 -2.10 1.03 24.33
N ARG A 131 -1.32 1.87 25.02
CA ARG A 131 -0.87 3.17 24.51
C ARG A 131 0.06 3.01 23.30
N LEU A 132 1.02 2.10 23.38
CA LEU A 132 1.93 1.79 22.27
C LEU A 132 1.16 1.33 21.03
N THR A 133 0.23 0.40 21.19
CA THR A 133 -0.60 -0.11 20.09
C THR A 133 -1.43 1.00 19.44
N THR A 134 -1.98 1.92 20.24
CA THR A 134 -2.73 3.06 19.73
C THR A 134 -1.82 4.00 18.94
N GLY A 135 -0.63 4.33 19.47
CA GLY A 135 0.36 5.14 18.77
C GLY A 135 0.79 4.52 17.44
N LEU A 136 1.10 3.22 17.42
CA LEU A 136 1.45 2.50 16.19
C LEU A 136 0.30 2.51 15.18
N SER A 137 -0.96 2.37 15.64
CA SER A 137 -2.12 2.40 14.73
C SER A 137 -2.34 3.78 14.12
N VAL A 138 -2.12 4.85 14.87
CA VAL A 138 -2.19 6.22 14.36
C VAL A 138 -1.07 6.47 13.34
N LEU A 139 0.16 6.05 13.65
CA LEU A 139 1.28 6.16 12.72
C LEU A 139 1.04 5.35 11.44
N ALA A 140 0.48 4.14 11.55
CA ALA A 140 0.11 3.34 10.38
C ALA A 140 -0.97 4.04 9.54
N ALA A 141 -2.00 4.64 10.18
CA ALA A 141 -3.03 5.39 9.48
C ALA A 141 -2.44 6.58 8.72
N LEU A 142 -1.56 7.36 9.35
CA LEU A 142 -0.89 8.50 8.72
C LEU A 142 0.00 8.04 7.55
N ALA A 143 0.79 6.98 7.74
CA ALA A 143 1.60 6.40 6.67
C ALA A 143 0.74 5.90 5.50
N GLY A 144 -0.41 5.27 5.78
CA GLY A 144 -1.37 4.85 4.77
C GLY A 144 -1.94 6.02 3.95
N LEU A 145 -2.25 7.15 4.61
CA LEU A 145 -2.70 8.37 3.92
C LEU A 145 -1.60 8.94 3.00
N VAL A 146 -0.34 8.92 3.45
CA VAL A 146 0.81 9.33 2.61
C VAL A 146 0.93 8.42 1.40
N VAL A 147 0.84 7.09 1.59
CA VAL A 147 0.87 6.12 0.47
C VAL A 147 -0.27 6.37 -0.50
N THR A 148 -1.47 6.64 -0.01
CA THR A 148 -2.62 6.97 -0.86
C THR A 148 -2.36 8.24 -1.68
N ALA A 149 -1.83 9.29 -1.07
CA ALA A 149 -1.47 10.52 -1.78
C ALA A 149 -0.40 10.27 -2.86
N LEU A 150 0.62 9.45 -2.56
CA LEU A 150 1.63 9.04 -3.54
C LEU A 150 1.02 8.27 -4.71
N VAL A 151 0.14 7.31 -4.44
CA VAL A 151 -0.56 6.53 -5.48
C VAL A 151 -1.37 7.45 -6.40
N VAL A 152 -2.11 8.42 -5.85
CA VAL A 152 -2.85 9.43 -6.62
C VAL A 152 -1.90 10.29 -7.46
N TRP A 153 -0.79 10.74 -6.88
CA TRP A 153 0.20 11.57 -7.57
C TRP A 153 0.89 10.84 -8.73
N VAL A 154 1.20 9.54 -8.56
CA VAL A 154 1.72 8.67 -9.61
C VAL A 154 0.66 8.41 -10.68
N GLY A 155 -0.57 8.13 -10.26
CA GLY A 155 -1.71 7.89 -11.16
C GLY A 155 -1.99 9.10 -12.06
N HIS A 156 -1.93 10.32 -11.49
CA HIS A 156 -2.05 11.56 -12.28
C HIS A 156 -0.95 11.68 -13.35
N ALA A 157 0.31 11.39 -13.01
CA ALA A 157 1.38 11.40 -14.01
C ALA A 157 1.17 10.35 -15.11
N GLY A 158 0.65 9.17 -14.76
CA GLY A 158 0.30 8.13 -15.73
C GLY A 158 -0.85 8.54 -16.66
N SER A 159 -1.86 9.22 -16.15
CA SER A 159 -2.98 9.70 -16.98
C SER A 159 -2.53 10.73 -18.01
N LEU A 160 -1.59 11.59 -17.70
CA LEU A 160 -1.03 12.57 -18.65
C LEU A 160 -0.38 11.89 -19.86
N VAL A 161 0.24 10.72 -19.68
CA VAL A 161 0.82 9.94 -20.79
C VAL A 161 -0.25 9.48 -21.79
N VAL A 162 -1.42 9.07 -21.29
CA VAL A 162 -2.50 8.53 -22.11
C VAL A 162 -3.31 9.62 -22.80
N TRP A 163 -3.52 10.75 -22.11
CA TRP A 163 -4.43 11.82 -22.58
C TRP A 163 -3.70 12.99 -23.25
N GLN A 164 -2.40 12.89 -23.48
CA GLN A 164 -1.63 13.91 -24.16
C GLN A 164 -2.10 14.07 -25.62
N GLY A 165 -2.50 15.30 -25.98
CA GLY A 165 -3.00 15.61 -27.33
C GLY A 165 -4.50 15.46 -27.52
N ILE A 166 -5.27 15.08 -26.49
CA ILE A 166 -6.73 15.07 -26.54
C ILE A 166 -7.25 16.38 -25.94
N GLY A 167 -7.92 17.20 -26.75
CA GLY A 167 -8.52 18.47 -26.32
C GLY A 167 -7.65 19.71 -26.51
N GLN A 168 -6.59 19.62 -27.34
CA GLN A 168 -5.85 20.80 -27.84
C GLN A 168 -6.28 21.18 -29.24
#